data_9a2bd33719b1d82bf15b5006b9de0032
#
_entry.id   9a2bd33719b1d82bf15b5006b9de0032
#
_cell.length_a   1.000
_cell.length_b   1.000
_cell.length_c   1.000
_cell.angle_alpha   90.00
_cell.angle_beta   90.00
_cell.angle_gamma   90.00
#
_symmetry.space_group_name_H-M   'P 1'
#
loop_
_entity.id
_entity.type
_entity.pdbx_description
1 polymer ?
#
loop_
_entity_poly.entity_id
_entity_poly.type
_entity_poly.pdbx_seq_one_letter_code
_entity_poly.pdbx_strand_id
1 'polypeptide(L)'
;MRGLPELIACEFLKLKRRKILPAVVALALLFPLLVVFVTRSGMNGDGSLSYLQGRFDYSYTLMLSYGLVLLEPCLLGVLASLLFFQERDNDTFKNIRAIPVAATKLVVTKLLVLLIYSLIYTLANVCFTVIFTWIFDAGTVYGLVFKFGFACMFSVGITIATLPAVVFIVYFNKTYLISMLLSFFYSVLSWAALVVVSMN
;
A
#
# COMPACT_ATOMS: atom_id res chain seq x y z
N MET A 1 -20.90 23.88 8.45
CA MET A 1 -20.00 22.80 8.93
C MET A 1 -19.54 22.02 7.70
N ARG A 2 -18.23 21.98 7.40
CA ARG A 2 -17.71 21.19 6.27
C ARG A 2 -17.96 19.71 6.54
N GLY A 3 -18.55 19.02 5.58
CA GLY A 3 -18.82 17.58 5.64
C GLY A 3 -17.50 16.76 5.59
N LEU A 4 -17.52 15.54 6.08
CA LEU A 4 -16.41 14.60 6.01
C LEU A 4 -15.86 14.42 4.57
N PRO A 5 -16.72 14.31 3.52
CA PRO A 5 -16.26 14.19 2.13
C PRO A 5 -15.47 15.40 1.63
N GLU A 6 -15.84 16.60 2.05
CA GLU A 6 -15.11 17.83 1.67
C GLU A 6 -13.69 17.86 2.27
N LEU A 7 -13.55 17.37 3.52
CA LEU A 7 -12.25 17.25 4.17
C LEU A 7 -11.36 16.19 3.48
N ILE A 8 -11.93 15.04 3.12
CA ILE A 8 -11.23 14.01 2.36
C ILE A 8 -10.74 14.56 1.02
N ALA A 9 -11.61 15.26 0.26
CA ALA A 9 -11.25 15.87 -1.01
C ALA A 9 -10.11 16.90 -0.86
N CYS A 10 -10.12 17.70 0.22
CA CYS A 10 -9.03 18.63 0.53
C CYS A 10 -7.69 17.90 0.75
N GLU A 11 -7.67 16.82 1.53
CA GLU A 11 -6.45 16.05 1.78
C GLU A 11 -5.93 15.37 0.50
N PHE A 12 -6.83 14.84 -0.35
CA PHE A 12 -6.45 14.32 -1.67
C PHE A 12 -5.83 15.40 -2.57
N LEU A 13 -6.39 16.61 -2.60
CA LEU A 13 -5.83 17.71 -3.37
C LEU A 13 -4.45 18.15 -2.88
N LYS A 14 -4.21 18.12 -1.56
CA LYS A 14 -2.88 18.37 -0.98
C LYS A 14 -1.86 17.34 -1.46
N LEU A 15 -2.22 16.05 -1.46
CA LEU A 15 -1.36 14.96 -1.90
C LEU A 15 -1.13 15.01 -3.42
N LYS A 16 -2.14 15.30 -4.23
CA LYS A 16 -2.02 15.42 -5.70
C LYS A 16 -0.97 16.44 -6.13
N ARG A 17 -0.84 17.55 -5.39
CA ARG A 17 0.19 18.58 -5.68
C ARG A 17 1.61 18.11 -5.42
N ARG A 18 1.81 17.02 -4.68
CA ARG A 18 3.12 16.48 -4.24
C ARG A 18 3.48 15.32 -5.12
N LYS A 19 3.57 15.13 -6.27
CA LYS A 19 4.11 14.02 -7.13
C LYS A 19 4.16 12.62 -6.45
N ILE A 20 3.42 12.41 -5.36
CA ILE A 20 3.37 11.16 -4.60
C ILE A 20 2.47 10.15 -5.31
N LEU A 21 1.39 10.62 -5.88
CA LEU A 21 0.46 9.76 -6.62
C LEU A 21 1.14 9.04 -7.79
N PRO A 22 1.89 9.73 -8.67
CA PRO A 22 2.65 9.05 -9.72
C PRO A 22 3.75 8.13 -9.16
N ALA A 23 4.37 8.46 -8.01
CA ALA A 23 5.34 7.58 -7.39
C ALA A 23 4.70 6.27 -6.90
N VAL A 24 3.52 6.32 -6.29
CA VAL A 24 2.75 5.13 -5.87
C VAL A 24 2.39 4.27 -7.08
N VAL A 25 1.91 4.88 -8.16
CA VAL A 25 1.58 4.17 -9.42
C VAL A 25 2.84 3.55 -10.03
N ALA A 26 3.96 4.26 -10.05
CA ALA A 26 5.23 3.74 -10.56
C ALA A 26 5.71 2.52 -9.75
N LEU A 27 5.61 2.57 -8.42
CA LEU A 27 5.94 1.46 -7.54
C LEU A 27 4.99 0.27 -7.74
N ALA A 28 3.70 0.54 -7.89
CA ALA A 28 2.70 -0.48 -8.20
C ALA A 28 2.94 -1.15 -9.56
N LEU A 29 3.55 -0.44 -10.51
CA LEU A 29 3.86 -0.97 -11.84
C LEU A 29 5.17 -1.73 -11.90
N LEU A 30 6.20 -1.23 -11.24
CA LEU A 30 7.53 -1.84 -11.26
C LEU A 30 7.56 -3.19 -10.54
N PHE A 31 6.88 -3.29 -9.41
CA PHE A 31 6.96 -4.48 -8.59
C PHE A 31 6.29 -5.72 -9.24
N PRO A 32 5.04 -5.68 -9.72
CA PRO A 32 4.42 -6.78 -10.44
C PRO A 32 5.19 -7.20 -11.70
N LEU A 33 5.80 -6.24 -12.40
CA LEU A 33 6.64 -6.54 -13.56
C LEU A 33 7.82 -7.44 -13.19
N LEU A 34 8.54 -7.09 -12.11
CA LEU A 34 9.65 -7.91 -11.62
C LEU A 34 9.18 -9.30 -11.19
N VAL A 35 8.07 -9.40 -10.46
CA VAL A 35 7.52 -10.68 -9.99
C VAL A 35 7.17 -11.59 -11.17
N VAL A 36 6.44 -11.09 -12.15
CA VAL A 36 6.02 -11.87 -13.32
C VAL A 36 7.23 -12.28 -14.17
N PHE A 37 8.22 -11.39 -14.33
CA PHE A 37 9.44 -11.68 -15.07
C PHE A 37 10.25 -12.80 -14.40
N VAL A 38 10.45 -12.73 -13.08
CA VAL A 38 11.16 -13.77 -12.31
C VAL A 38 10.42 -15.10 -12.38
N THR A 39 9.11 -15.10 -12.23
CA THR A 39 8.30 -16.33 -12.32
C THR A 39 8.40 -16.97 -13.71
N ARG A 40 8.37 -16.16 -14.77
CA ARG A 40 8.55 -16.66 -16.14
C ARG A 40 9.91 -17.30 -16.34
N SER A 41 10.97 -16.66 -15.87
CA SER A 41 12.36 -17.11 -16.07
C SER A 41 12.73 -18.32 -15.19
N GLY A 42 12.15 -18.42 -13.99
CA GLY A 42 12.49 -19.45 -13.01
C GLY A 42 11.73 -20.76 -13.13
N MET A 43 10.60 -20.77 -13.84
CA MET A 43 9.74 -21.95 -13.96
C MET A 43 9.70 -22.43 -15.40
N ASN A 44 10.39 -23.52 -15.70
CA ASN A 44 10.31 -24.23 -16.97
C ASN A 44 9.45 -25.50 -16.80
N GLY A 45 8.44 -25.70 -17.62
CA GLY A 45 7.51 -26.84 -17.55
C GLY A 45 6.80 -27.11 -18.87
N ASP A 46 5.96 -28.11 -18.85
CA ASP A 46 5.38 -28.78 -20.02
C ASP A 46 4.26 -27.97 -20.74
N GLY A 47 3.97 -26.73 -20.31
CA GLY A 47 2.90 -25.91 -20.89
C GLY A 47 1.48 -26.43 -20.62
N SER A 48 1.31 -27.42 -19.73
CA SER A 48 -0.02 -27.90 -19.35
C SER A 48 -0.84 -26.79 -18.67
N LEU A 49 -2.18 -26.87 -18.79
CA LEU A 49 -3.07 -25.84 -18.22
C LEU A 49 -2.87 -25.71 -16.70
N SER A 50 -2.72 -26.82 -15.99
CA SER A 50 -2.46 -26.85 -14.54
C SER A 50 -1.14 -26.17 -14.18
N TYR A 51 -0.11 -26.35 -14.98
CA TYR A 51 1.19 -25.72 -14.82
C TYR A 51 1.11 -24.19 -15.00
N LEU A 52 0.42 -23.75 -16.06
CA LEU A 52 0.23 -22.33 -16.35
C LEU A 52 -0.61 -21.62 -15.26
N GLN A 53 -1.62 -22.31 -14.72
CA GLN A 53 -2.40 -21.81 -13.58
C GLN A 53 -1.53 -21.72 -12.31
N GLY A 54 -0.71 -22.72 -12.04
CA GLY A 54 0.23 -22.71 -10.90
C GLY A 54 1.26 -21.57 -10.96
N ARG A 55 1.73 -21.24 -12.17
CA ARG A 55 2.62 -20.07 -12.37
C ARG A 55 1.93 -18.75 -12.02
N PHE A 56 0.68 -18.59 -12.44
CA PHE A 56 -0.09 -17.39 -12.09
C PHE A 56 -0.34 -17.30 -10.57
N ASP A 57 -0.69 -18.42 -9.93
CA ASP A 57 -0.89 -18.45 -8.46
C ASP A 57 0.40 -18.11 -7.71
N TYR A 58 1.52 -18.60 -8.18
CA TYR A 58 2.82 -18.28 -7.59
C TYR A 58 3.15 -16.80 -7.73
N SER A 59 2.95 -16.21 -8.92
CA SER A 59 3.13 -14.77 -9.14
C SER A 59 2.21 -13.93 -8.25
N TYR A 60 0.95 -14.36 -8.12
CA TYR A 60 -0.01 -13.69 -7.24
C TYR A 60 0.38 -13.80 -5.77
N THR A 61 0.85 -14.95 -5.30
CA THR A 61 1.33 -15.15 -3.92
C THR A 61 2.57 -14.29 -3.63
N LEU A 62 3.51 -14.21 -4.55
CA LEU A 62 4.67 -13.33 -4.42
C LEU A 62 4.26 -11.85 -4.35
N MET A 63 3.28 -11.44 -5.17
CA MET A 63 2.74 -10.09 -5.13
C MET A 63 2.08 -9.81 -3.77
N LEU A 64 1.32 -10.73 -3.21
CA LEU A 64 0.74 -10.56 -1.88
C LEU A 64 1.83 -10.45 -0.80
N SER A 65 2.82 -11.36 -0.81
CA SER A 65 3.86 -11.41 0.23
C SER A 65 4.78 -10.18 0.21
N TYR A 66 5.29 -9.82 -0.94
CA TYR A 66 6.24 -8.71 -1.05
C TYR A 66 5.55 -7.38 -1.36
N GLY A 67 4.56 -7.36 -2.24
CA GLY A 67 3.85 -6.15 -2.64
C GLY A 67 2.97 -5.59 -1.53
N LEU A 68 2.20 -6.44 -0.86
CA LEU A 68 1.30 -5.99 0.19
C LEU A 68 1.96 -6.03 1.58
N VAL A 69 2.55 -7.15 1.99
CA VAL A 69 3.09 -7.24 3.37
C VAL A 69 4.36 -6.41 3.56
N LEU A 70 5.24 -6.31 2.56
CA LEU A 70 6.49 -5.55 2.68
C LEU A 70 6.34 -4.10 2.21
N LEU A 71 5.83 -3.86 1.01
CA LEU A 71 5.84 -2.52 0.41
C LEU A 71 4.68 -1.64 0.89
N GLU A 72 3.49 -2.19 1.10
CA GLU A 72 2.31 -1.41 1.49
C GLU A 72 2.49 -0.70 2.84
N PRO A 73 2.96 -1.35 3.94
CA PRO A 73 3.20 -0.66 5.21
C PRO A 73 4.26 0.43 5.11
N CYS A 74 5.29 0.21 4.29
CA CYS A 74 6.32 1.21 4.02
C CYS A 74 5.73 2.45 3.35
N LEU A 75 4.91 2.25 2.31
CA LEU A 75 4.21 3.34 1.61
C LEU A 75 3.23 4.08 2.53
N LEU A 76 2.46 3.35 3.34
CA LEU A 76 1.53 3.96 4.31
C LEU A 76 2.28 4.79 5.34
N GLY A 77 3.43 4.34 5.83
CA GLY A 77 4.26 5.12 6.75
C GLY A 77 4.81 6.40 6.13
N VAL A 78 5.24 6.35 4.88
CA VAL A 78 5.68 7.54 4.13
C VAL A 78 4.51 8.51 3.92
N LEU A 79 3.36 8.02 3.47
CA LEU A 79 2.15 8.84 3.27
C LEU A 79 1.67 9.45 4.58
N ALA A 80 1.64 8.67 5.66
CA ALA A 80 1.27 9.16 6.99
C ALA A 80 2.21 10.27 7.46
N SER A 81 3.53 10.08 7.30
CA SER A 81 4.50 11.12 7.66
C SER A 81 4.24 12.42 6.90
N LEU A 82 3.97 12.35 5.61
CA LEU A 82 3.66 13.52 4.79
C LEU A 82 2.35 14.21 5.20
N LEU A 83 1.29 13.43 5.50
CA LEU A 83 -0.01 13.98 5.90
C LEU A 83 0.02 14.66 7.27
N PHE A 84 0.82 14.15 8.21
CA PHE A 84 0.83 14.66 9.57
C PHE A 84 1.92 15.72 9.80
N PHE A 85 3.14 15.52 9.26
CA PHE A 85 4.23 16.49 9.48
C PHE A 85 4.09 17.75 8.65
N GLN A 86 3.47 17.70 7.48
CA GLN A 86 3.28 18.86 6.64
C GLN A 86 2.50 19.99 7.32
N GLU A 87 1.50 19.64 8.13
CA GLU A 87 0.72 20.62 8.87
C GLU A 87 1.50 21.22 10.04
N ARG A 88 2.45 20.47 10.57
CA ARG A 88 3.30 20.90 11.67
C ARG A 88 4.41 21.84 11.20
N ASP A 89 5.09 21.51 10.10
CA ASP A 89 6.20 22.30 9.58
C ASP A 89 5.78 23.66 8.99
N ASN A 90 4.56 23.75 8.47
CA ASN A 90 4.04 24.99 7.88
C ASN A 90 3.34 25.93 8.88
N ASP A 91 3.46 25.71 10.20
CA ASP A 91 2.73 26.47 11.24
C ASP A 91 1.20 26.56 11.02
N THR A 92 0.70 25.79 10.06
CA THR A 92 -0.75 25.74 9.72
C THR A 92 -1.57 25.16 10.86
N PHE A 93 -0.93 24.50 11.83
CA PHE A 93 -1.60 24.02 13.05
C PHE A 93 -2.24 25.16 13.85
N LYS A 94 -1.64 26.36 13.83
CA LYS A 94 -2.22 27.56 14.48
C LYS A 94 -3.48 28.01 13.75
N ASN A 95 -3.46 27.98 12.42
CA ASN A 95 -4.59 28.40 11.58
C ASN A 95 -5.72 27.36 11.57
N ILE A 96 -5.40 26.05 11.68
CA ILE A 96 -6.40 24.99 11.79
C ILE A 96 -7.13 25.02 13.13
N ARG A 97 -6.45 25.43 14.21
CA ARG A 97 -7.11 25.66 15.51
C ARG A 97 -8.11 26.84 15.51
N ALA A 98 -7.96 27.77 14.59
CA ALA A 98 -8.90 28.88 14.44
C ALA A 98 -10.19 28.45 13.69
N ILE A 99 -10.17 27.30 13.00
CA ILE A 99 -11.35 26.75 12.33
C ILE A 99 -12.09 25.84 13.32
N PRO A 100 -13.41 25.94 13.50
CA PRO A 100 -14.18 25.12 14.45
C PRO A 100 -14.41 23.69 13.90
N VAL A 101 -13.31 22.95 13.66
CA VAL A 101 -13.33 21.54 13.28
C VAL A 101 -12.74 20.72 14.41
N ALA A 102 -13.48 19.71 14.88
CA ALA A 102 -12.99 18.81 15.92
C ALA A 102 -11.72 18.08 15.46
N ALA A 103 -10.68 18.09 16.30
CA ALA A 103 -9.39 17.44 15.99
C ALA A 103 -9.55 15.95 15.64
N THR A 104 -10.50 15.27 16.28
CA THR A 104 -10.85 13.87 15.96
C THR A 104 -11.30 13.68 14.52
N LYS A 105 -12.10 14.60 13.95
CA LYS A 105 -12.53 14.53 12.56
C LYS A 105 -11.35 14.65 11.60
N LEU A 106 -10.37 15.51 11.90
CA LEU A 106 -9.17 15.66 11.08
C LEU A 106 -8.32 14.37 11.07
N VAL A 107 -8.11 13.76 12.24
CA VAL A 107 -7.36 12.50 12.33
C VAL A 107 -8.08 11.38 11.57
N VAL A 108 -9.37 11.22 11.79
CA VAL A 108 -10.18 10.21 11.08
C VAL A 108 -10.14 10.42 9.57
N THR A 109 -10.22 11.67 9.10
CA THR A 109 -10.10 11.97 7.66
C THR A 109 -8.77 11.52 7.10
N LYS A 110 -7.65 11.75 7.80
CA LYS A 110 -6.32 11.32 7.36
C LYS A 110 -6.19 9.80 7.32
N LEU A 111 -6.73 9.11 8.32
CA LEU A 111 -6.75 7.64 8.34
C LEU A 111 -7.58 7.06 7.20
N LEU A 112 -8.73 7.66 6.88
CA LEU A 112 -9.54 7.27 5.73
C LEU A 112 -8.79 7.50 4.40
N VAL A 113 -8.05 8.59 4.28
CA VAL A 113 -7.20 8.85 3.10
C VAL A 113 -6.13 7.77 2.96
N LEU A 114 -5.46 7.37 4.04
CA LEU A 114 -4.48 6.28 4.02
C LEU A 114 -5.11 4.96 3.57
N LEU A 115 -6.30 4.63 4.07
CA LEU A 115 -7.03 3.42 3.67
C LEU A 115 -7.42 3.44 2.18
N ILE A 116 -7.86 4.57 1.66
CA ILE A 116 -8.19 4.71 0.23
C ILE A 116 -6.93 4.54 -0.62
N TYR A 117 -5.79 5.10 -0.22
CA TYR A 117 -4.53 4.91 -0.93
C TYR A 117 -4.04 3.46 -0.90
N SER A 118 -4.18 2.77 0.23
CA SER A 118 -3.90 1.34 0.36
C SER A 118 -4.72 0.52 -0.65
N LEU A 119 -6.02 0.75 -0.73
CA LEU A 119 -6.90 0.07 -1.69
C LEU A 119 -6.53 0.38 -3.15
N ILE A 120 -6.23 1.64 -3.48
CA ILE A 120 -5.79 2.03 -4.83
C ILE A 120 -4.47 1.32 -5.18
N TYR A 121 -3.52 1.28 -4.25
CA TYR A 121 -2.25 0.60 -4.43
C TYR A 121 -2.44 -0.89 -4.68
N THR A 122 -3.27 -1.56 -3.86
CA THR A 122 -3.57 -3.00 -3.99
C THR A 122 -4.25 -3.33 -5.31
N LEU A 123 -5.28 -2.57 -5.68
CA LEU A 123 -5.97 -2.75 -6.95
C LEU A 123 -5.02 -2.58 -8.13
N ALA A 124 -4.17 -1.56 -8.09
CA ALA A 124 -3.16 -1.34 -9.12
C ALA A 124 -2.19 -2.53 -9.22
N ASN A 125 -1.67 -3.04 -8.08
CA ASN A 125 -0.78 -4.21 -8.08
C ASN A 125 -1.44 -5.44 -8.69
N VAL A 126 -2.67 -5.77 -8.32
CA VAL A 126 -3.39 -6.92 -8.89
C VAL A 126 -3.63 -6.71 -10.38
N CYS A 127 -4.11 -5.54 -10.81
CA CYS A 127 -4.31 -5.22 -12.22
C CYS A 127 -3.02 -5.38 -13.04
N PHE A 128 -1.91 -4.82 -12.56
CA PHE A 128 -0.63 -4.92 -13.26
C PHE A 128 -0.09 -6.35 -13.28
N THR A 129 -0.26 -7.13 -12.21
CA THR A 129 0.10 -8.55 -12.20
C THR A 129 -0.65 -9.31 -13.29
N VAL A 130 -1.96 -9.09 -13.43
CA VAL A 130 -2.78 -9.71 -14.47
C VAL A 130 -2.33 -9.27 -15.86
N ILE A 131 -2.14 -7.97 -16.09
CA ILE A 131 -1.72 -7.40 -17.36
C ILE A 131 -0.35 -7.96 -17.79
N PHE A 132 0.63 -7.97 -16.88
CA PHE A 132 1.97 -8.47 -17.18
C PHE A 132 1.98 -9.99 -17.37
N THR A 133 1.18 -10.75 -16.63
CA THR A 133 1.01 -12.19 -16.87
C THR A 133 0.52 -12.45 -18.28
N TRP A 134 -0.41 -11.64 -18.78
CA TRP A 134 -0.93 -11.74 -20.13
C TRP A 134 0.09 -11.29 -21.19
N ILE A 135 0.77 -10.15 -20.98
CA ILE A 135 1.77 -9.62 -21.94
C ILE A 135 2.96 -10.56 -22.10
N PHE A 136 3.44 -11.14 -21.01
CA PHE A 136 4.62 -12.00 -21.01
C PHE A 136 4.29 -13.49 -21.22
N ASP A 137 3.03 -13.82 -21.42
CA ASP A 137 2.57 -15.22 -21.51
C ASP A 137 3.10 -16.09 -20.36
N ALA A 138 3.04 -15.49 -19.15
CA ALA A 138 3.64 -16.06 -17.96
C ALA A 138 2.71 -17.02 -17.21
N GLY A 139 1.50 -17.27 -17.69
CA GLY A 139 0.53 -18.18 -17.08
C GLY A 139 -0.91 -17.90 -17.51
N THR A 140 -1.83 -18.75 -17.10
CA THR A 140 -3.26 -18.60 -17.38
C THR A 140 -3.96 -17.93 -16.21
N VAL A 141 -4.57 -16.79 -16.48
CA VAL A 141 -5.30 -16.01 -15.48
C VAL A 141 -6.66 -16.63 -15.20
N TYR A 142 -6.97 -16.91 -13.95
CA TYR A 142 -8.25 -17.47 -13.52
C TYR A 142 -8.68 -16.95 -12.12
N GLY A 143 -9.97 -17.08 -11.79
CA GLY A 143 -10.50 -16.74 -10.47
C GLY A 143 -10.33 -15.27 -10.08
N LEU A 144 -10.35 -14.35 -11.03
CA LEU A 144 -10.06 -12.93 -10.83
C LEU A 144 -10.89 -12.29 -9.74
N VAL A 145 -12.22 -12.50 -9.74
CA VAL A 145 -13.12 -11.87 -8.76
C VAL A 145 -12.73 -12.25 -7.33
N PHE A 146 -12.45 -13.53 -7.11
CA PHE A 146 -12.01 -14.02 -5.79
C PHE A 146 -10.66 -13.42 -5.39
N LYS A 147 -9.70 -13.39 -6.32
CA LYS A 147 -8.34 -12.85 -6.07
C LYS A 147 -8.37 -11.34 -5.79
N PHE A 148 -9.17 -10.58 -6.54
CA PHE A 148 -9.37 -9.15 -6.25
C PHE A 148 -10.01 -8.93 -4.88
N GLY A 149 -11.09 -9.65 -4.57
CA GLY A 149 -11.75 -9.56 -3.26
C GLY A 149 -10.82 -9.91 -2.11
N PHE A 150 -10.07 -11.02 -2.25
CA PHE A 150 -9.09 -11.45 -1.24
C PHE A 150 -7.97 -10.42 -1.04
N ALA A 151 -7.39 -9.88 -2.12
CA ALA A 151 -6.35 -8.86 -2.02
C ALA A 151 -6.86 -7.59 -1.33
N CYS A 152 -8.08 -7.12 -1.64
CA CYS A 152 -8.68 -5.97 -0.97
C CYS A 152 -8.90 -6.22 0.53
N MET A 153 -9.45 -7.38 0.91
CA MET A 153 -9.63 -7.72 2.33
C MET A 153 -8.29 -7.81 3.06
N PHE A 154 -7.29 -8.40 2.41
CA PHE A 154 -5.96 -8.54 2.97
C PHE A 154 -5.27 -7.17 3.17
N SER A 155 -5.39 -6.26 2.19
CA SER A 155 -4.89 -4.89 2.29
C SER A 155 -5.55 -4.10 3.42
N VAL A 156 -6.86 -4.21 3.59
CA VAL A 156 -7.56 -3.58 4.74
C VAL A 156 -7.00 -4.12 6.06
N GLY A 157 -6.77 -5.42 6.17
CA GLY A 157 -6.15 -6.03 7.35
C GLY A 157 -4.75 -5.48 7.62
N ILE A 158 -3.89 -5.38 6.59
CA ILE A 158 -2.55 -4.80 6.69
C ILE A 158 -2.64 -3.32 7.11
N THR A 159 -3.55 -2.54 6.51
CA THR A 159 -3.74 -1.13 6.87
C THR A 159 -4.09 -0.99 8.34
N ILE A 160 -5.03 -1.79 8.85
CA ILE A 160 -5.41 -1.77 10.27
C ILE A 160 -4.23 -2.16 11.17
N ALA A 161 -3.47 -3.18 10.79
CA ALA A 161 -2.30 -3.63 11.53
C ALA A 161 -1.16 -2.58 11.55
N THR A 162 -1.06 -1.74 10.52
CA THR A 162 -0.05 -0.65 10.45
C THR A 162 -0.45 0.61 11.20
N LEU A 163 -1.74 0.81 11.51
CA LEU A 163 -2.21 2.01 12.21
C LEU A 163 -1.48 2.29 13.53
N PRO A 164 -1.27 1.32 14.44
CA PRO A 164 -0.53 1.56 15.67
C PRO A 164 0.90 2.06 15.41
N ALA A 165 1.59 1.48 14.43
CA ALA A 165 2.93 1.92 14.04
C ALA A 165 2.91 3.34 13.47
N VAL A 166 1.94 3.67 12.64
CA VAL A 166 1.75 5.03 12.10
C VAL A 166 1.50 6.04 13.22
N VAL A 167 0.63 5.73 14.18
CA VAL A 167 0.35 6.62 15.34
C VAL A 167 1.60 6.81 16.16
N PHE A 168 2.35 5.74 16.45
CA PHE A 168 3.61 5.81 17.17
C PHE A 168 4.64 6.69 16.46
N ILE A 169 4.82 6.49 15.17
CA ILE A 169 5.73 7.27 14.31
C ILE A 169 5.37 8.76 14.37
N VAL A 170 4.09 9.09 14.22
CA VAL A 170 3.61 10.48 14.24
C VAL A 170 3.78 11.14 15.60
N TYR A 171 3.57 10.38 16.68
CA TYR A 171 3.65 10.92 18.05
C TYR A 171 5.09 11.18 18.50
N PHE A 172 6.01 10.24 18.28
CA PHE A 172 7.36 10.30 18.81
C PHE A 172 8.36 11.03 17.93
N ASN A 173 8.16 11.07 16.61
CA ASN A 173 9.15 11.60 15.69
C ASN A 173 8.83 13.04 15.24
N LYS A 174 9.90 13.84 15.20
CA LYS A 174 9.86 15.24 14.75
C LYS A 174 10.34 15.40 13.31
N THR A 175 10.91 14.35 12.70
CA THR A 175 11.57 14.42 11.39
C THR A 175 11.03 13.36 10.44
N TYR A 176 10.88 13.73 9.15
CA TYR A 176 10.42 12.83 8.08
C TYR A 176 11.29 11.59 7.91
N LEU A 177 12.62 11.77 7.95
CA LEU A 177 13.59 10.69 7.73
C LEU A 177 13.44 9.55 8.75
N ILE A 178 13.32 9.88 10.01
CA ILE A 178 13.16 8.89 11.08
C ILE A 178 11.84 8.14 10.93
N SER A 179 10.78 8.84 10.54
CA SER A 179 9.47 8.23 10.29
C SER A 179 9.51 7.24 9.13
N MET A 180 10.21 7.59 8.03
CA MET A 180 10.38 6.70 6.87
C MET A 180 11.19 5.45 7.24
N LEU A 181 12.29 5.62 7.97
CA LEU A 181 13.11 4.50 8.43
C LEU A 181 12.33 3.57 9.36
N LEU A 182 11.57 4.11 10.32
CA LEU A 182 10.76 3.32 11.24
C LEU A 182 9.67 2.52 10.52
N SER A 183 9.00 3.10 9.53
CA SER A 183 8.01 2.38 8.71
C SER A 183 8.65 1.28 7.88
N PHE A 184 9.85 1.50 7.36
CA PHE A 184 10.60 0.47 6.65
C PHE A 184 10.99 -0.69 7.58
N PHE A 185 11.53 -0.40 8.76
CA PHE A 185 11.84 -1.45 9.75
C PHE A 185 10.60 -2.23 10.17
N TYR A 186 9.48 -1.54 10.39
CA TYR A 186 8.22 -2.20 10.71
C TYR A 186 7.77 -3.15 9.59
N SER A 187 7.85 -2.72 8.33
CA SER A 187 7.47 -3.55 7.19
C SER A 187 8.36 -4.79 7.05
N VAL A 188 9.68 -4.64 7.24
CA VAL A 188 10.63 -5.77 7.21
C VAL A 188 10.34 -6.76 8.34
N LEU A 189 10.08 -6.27 9.55
CA LEU A 189 9.72 -7.14 10.68
C LEU A 189 8.40 -7.87 10.45
N SER A 190 7.40 -7.21 9.91
CA SER A 190 6.10 -7.82 9.57
C SER A 190 6.26 -8.92 8.52
N TRP A 191 7.07 -8.67 7.49
CA TRP A 191 7.37 -9.66 6.47
C TRP A 191 8.17 -10.85 7.04
N ALA A 192 9.20 -10.60 7.86
CA ALA A 192 9.99 -11.64 8.50
C ALA A 192 9.12 -12.53 9.41
N ALA A 193 8.21 -11.92 10.19
CA ALA A 193 7.24 -12.65 11.01
C ALA A 193 6.35 -13.58 10.17
N LEU A 194 5.85 -13.10 9.03
CA LEU A 194 5.04 -13.91 8.12
C LEU A 194 5.83 -15.10 7.57
N VAL A 195 7.09 -14.90 7.19
CA VAL A 195 7.97 -15.98 6.69
C VAL A 195 8.17 -17.02 7.79
N VAL A 196 8.47 -16.62 9.02
CA VAL A 196 8.66 -17.56 10.16
C VAL A 196 7.39 -18.36 10.43
N VAL A 197 6.23 -17.73 10.40
CA VAL A 197 4.92 -18.41 10.60
C VAL A 197 4.63 -19.39 9.46
N SER A 198 5.03 -19.08 8.24
CA SER A 198 4.80 -19.97 7.08
C SER A 198 5.76 -21.16 7.03
N MET A 199 6.85 -21.14 7.78
CA MET A 199 7.84 -22.23 7.87
C MET A 199 7.54 -23.25 8.98
N ASN A 200 6.64 -22.91 9.93
CA ASN A 200 6.16 -23.80 11.00
C ASN A 200 4.80 -24.40 10.66
#